data_4f28a117197ba38ffdb4c3f11ab2cdfe
#
_entry.id   4f28a117197ba38ffdb4c3f11ab2cdfe
#
_cell.length_a   1.000
_cell.length_b   1.000
_cell.length_c   1.000
_cell.angle_alpha   90.00
_cell.angle_beta   90.00
_cell.angle_gamma   90.00
#
_symmetry.space_group_name_H-M   'P 1'
#
loop_
_entity.id
_entity.type
_entity.pdbx_description
1 polymer ?
#
loop_
_entity_poly.entity_id
_entity_poly.type
_entity_poly.pdbx_seq_one_letter_code
_entity_poly.pdbx_strand_id
1 'polypeptide(L)'
;MRELSTINYLKKEYKELNLHPLSNIGCTVGLINNDDLFHWRISLLGPKDSVYAGGLYFLNADFDENYPDAPPNIRFITKIYHLNISPIDGEISLSTLCYWVPKTPMKEVLYHIFIL
;
A
#
# COMPACT_ATOMS: atom_id res chain seq x y z
N MET A 1 -22.75 11.28 2.87
CA MET A 1 -21.55 12.01 2.48
C MET A 1 -20.40 11.06 2.24
N ARG A 2 -19.93 11.11 1.00
CA ARG A 2 -18.93 10.18 0.52
C ARG A 2 -17.60 10.29 1.26
N GLU A 3 -17.13 11.53 1.46
CA GLU A 3 -15.86 11.78 2.12
C GLU A 3 -15.84 11.27 3.55
N LEU A 4 -16.91 11.50 4.32
CA LEU A 4 -16.99 11.00 5.69
C LEU A 4 -17.03 9.47 5.72
N SER A 5 -17.73 8.87 4.80
CA SER A 5 -17.77 7.42 4.66
C SER A 5 -16.39 6.85 4.36
N THR A 6 -15.64 7.51 3.48
CA THR A 6 -14.28 7.13 3.15
C THR A 6 -13.35 7.27 4.34
N ILE A 7 -13.46 8.37 5.10
CA ILE A 7 -12.66 8.58 6.30
C ILE A 7 -12.90 7.46 7.31
N ASN A 8 -14.15 7.10 7.54
CA ASN A 8 -14.49 6.03 8.48
C ASN A 8 -13.95 4.68 8.02
N TYR A 9 -14.00 4.42 6.73
CA TYR A 9 -13.45 3.19 6.15
C TYR A 9 -11.94 3.15 6.30
N LEU A 10 -11.25 4.26 6.01
CA LEU A 10 -9.80 4.36 6.16
C LEU A 10 -9.36 4.22 7.60
N LYS A 11 -10.10 4.80 8.55
CA LYS A 11 -9.82 4.63 9.98
C LYS A 11 -9.84 3.15 10.37
N LYS A 12 -10.83 2.43 9.91
CA LYS A 12 -10.99 1.01 10.19
C LYS A 12 -9.83 0.19 9.59
N GLU A 13 -9.52 0.45 8.32
CA GLU A 13 -8.42 -0.23 7.63
C GLU A 13 -7.08 0.04 8.30
N TYR A 14 -6.80 1.29 8.60
CA TYR A 14 -5.56 1.70 9.24
C TYR A 14 -5.41 1.08 10.63
N LYS A 15 -6.47 1.14 11.42
CA LYS A 15 -6.50 0.55 12.77
C LYS A 15 -6.25 -0.96 12.71
N GLU A 16 -6.89 -1.64 11.78
CA GLU A 16 -6.75 -3.09 11.62
C GLU A 16 -5.30 -3.47 11.30
N LEU A 17 -4.66 -2.76 10.39
CA LEU A 17 -3.27 -3.03 10.02
C LEU A 17 -2.29 -2.74 11.15
N ASN A 18 -2.60 -1.79 12.03
CA ASN A 18 -1.74 -1.49 13.17
C ASN A 18 -1.98 -2.42 14.35
N LEU A 19 -3.20 -2.94 14.52
CA LEU A 19 -3.51 -3.94 15.54
C LEU A 19 -2.99 -5.33 15.16
N HIS A 20 -3.04 -5.64 13.87
CA HIS A 20 -2.60 -6.93 13.33
C HIS A 20 -1.59 -6.69 12.21
N PRO A 21 -0.36 -6.26 12.55
CA PRO A 21 0.65 -5.95 11.54
C PRO A 21 1.04 -7.15 10.71
N LEU A 22 1.38 -6.89 9.44
CA LEU A 22 1.85 -7.92 8.51
C LEU A 22 3.34 -8.21 8.73
N SER A 23 3.69 -8.59 9.96
CA SER A 23 5.08 -8.78 10.36
C SER A 23 5.75 -9.95 9.64
N ASN A 24 4.97 -10.93 9.20
CA ASN A 24 5.49 -12.08 8.46
C ASN A 24 6.08 -11.69 7.09
N ILE A 25 5.69 -10.55 6.56
CA ILE A 25 6.27 -10.01 5.31
C ILE A 25 7.06 -8.72 5.56
N GLY A 26 7.33 -8.40 6.82
CA GLY A 26 8.10 -7.22 7.17
C GLY A 26 7.44 -5.91 6.73
N CYS A 27 6.13 -5.85 6.82
CA CYS A 27 5.36 -4.68 6.36
C CYS A 27 4.92 -3.84 7.55
N THR A 28 5.18 -2.53 7.49
CA THR A 28 4.64 -1.58 8.46
C THR A 28 3.89 -0.47 7.74
N VAL A 29 2.89 0.08 8.41
CA VAL A 29 2.02 1.12 7.86
C VAL A 29 1.98 2.29 8.84
N GLY A 30 2.20 3.49 8.34
CA GLY A 30 2.11 4.72 9.12
C GLY A 30 1.48 5.83 8.30
N LEU A 31 1.18 6.95 8.96
CA LEU A 31 0.68 8.14 8.29
C LEU A 31 1.87 9.05 7.99
N ILE A 32 1.86 9.67 6.80
CA ILE A 32 2.86 10.67 6.44
C ILE A 32 2.66 11.91 7.33
N ASN A 33 1.40 12.28 7.52
CA ASN A 33 0.99 13.39 8.37
C ASN A 33 -0.09 12.87 9.33
N ASN A 34 0.11 13.02 10.63
CA ASN A 34 -0.76 12.45 11.66
C ASN A 34 -2.24 12.86 11.55
N ASP A 35 -2.52 13.98 10.91
CA ASP A 35 -3.89 14.48 10.76
C ASP A 35 -4.54 14.05 9.45
N ASP A 36 -3.84 13.25 8.63
CA ASP A 36 -4.28 12.93 7.28
C ASP A 36 -4.29 11.42 7.04
N LEU A 37 -5.49 10.85 7.00
CA LEU A 37 -5.71 9.42 6.73
C LEU A 37 -5.66 9.07 5.24
N PHE A 38 -5.59 10.06 4.36
CA PHE A 38 -5.59 9.82 2.91
C PHE A 38 -4.19 9.58 2.35
N HIS A 39 -3.14 9.76 3.16
CA HIS A 39 -1.75 9.57 2.73
C HIS A 39 -0.99 8.71 3.72
N TRP A 40 -0.69 7.48 3.30
CA TRP A 40 0.01 6.50 4.13
C TRP A 40 1.44 6.32 3.66
N ARG A 41 2.34 6.06 4.61
CA ARG A 41 3.69 5.59 4.33
C ARG A 41 3.77 4.11 4.69
N ILE A 42 4.24 3.30 3.75
CA ILE A 42 4.35 1.85 3.92
C ILE A 42 5.82 1.48 3.79
N SER A 43 6.29 0.57 4.64
CA SER A 43 7.61 -0.02 4.48
C SER A 43 7.49 -1.53 4.29
N LEU A 44 8.31 -2.07 3.39
CA LEU A 44 8.37 -3.49 3.09
C LEU A 44 9.82 -3.95 3.11
N LEU A 45 10.07 -5.10 3.74
CA LEU A 45 11.36 -5.78 3.59
C LEU A 45 11.34 -6.59 2.28
N GLY A 46 12.46 -6.63 1.58
CA GLY A 46 12.58 -7.46 0.39
C GLY A 46 12.40 -8.93 0.73
N PRO A 47 11.71 -9.71 -0.14
CA PRO A 47 11.50 -11.13 0.12
C PRO A 47 12.81 -11.88 0.31
N LYS A 48 12.83 -12.78 1.30
CA LYS A 48 14.04 -13.44 1.78
C LYS A 48 14.86 -14.15 0.70
N ASP A 49 14.18 -14.81 -0.24
CA ASP A 49 14.84 -15.60 -1.28
C ASP A 49 14.89 -14.88 -2.63
N SER A 50 14.78 -13.55 -2.62
CA SER A 50 14.82 -12.74 -3.84
C SER A 50 16.08 -11.91 -3.92
N VAL A 51 16.32 -11.29 -5.08
CA VAL A 51 17.40 -10.31 -5.26
C VAL A 51 17.20 -9.06 -4.41
N TYR A 52 16.01 -8.88 -3.85
CA TYR A 52 15.68 -7.73 -3.00
C TYR A 52 15.89 -8.01 -1.51
N ALA A 53 16.30 -9.23 -1.15
CA ALA A 53 16.51 -9.62 0.24
C ALA A 53 17.49 -8.67 0.94
N GLY A 54 17.16 -8.33 2.18
CA GLY A 54 17.97 -7.41 2.98
C GLY A 54 17.70 -5.93 2.70
N GLY A 55 16.92 -5.60 1.68
CA GLY A 55 16.53 -4.22 1.38
C GLY A 55 15.27 -3.81 2.13
N LEU A 56 15.20 -2.51 2.45
CA LEU A 56 14.01 -1.89 3.01
C LEU A 56 13.45 -0.91 1.98
N TYR A 57 12.20 -1.09 1.60
CA TYR A 57 11.58 -0.32 0.55
C TYR A 57 10.39 0.46 1.08
N PHE A 58 10.31 1.74 0.70
CA PHE A 58 9.23 2.62 1.13
C PHE A 58 8.27 2.90 -0.03
N LEU A 59 7.00 2.92 0.30
CA LEU A 59 5.92 3.22 -0.64
C LEU A 59 5.01 4.29 -0.04
N ASN A 60 4.38 5.06 -0.91
CA ASN A 60 3.27 5.93 -0.51
C ASN A 60 1.98 5.35 -1.06
N ALA A 61 0.94 5.36 -0.24
CA ALA A 61 -0.41 5.02 -0.66
C ALA A 61 -1.27 6.26 -0.48
N ASP A 62 -1.85 6.73 -1.58
CA ASP A 62 -2.73 7.89 -1.61
C ASP A 62 -4.15 7.44 -1.91
N PHE A 63 -5.09 7.86 -1.07
CA PHE A 63 -6.50 7.53 -1.21
C PHE A 63 -7.28 8.78 -1.55
N ASP A 64 -8.37 8.64 -2.29
CA ASP A 64 -9.30 9.74 -2.53
C ASP A 64 -10.70 9.37 -2.03
N GLU A 65 -11.65 10.27 -2.23
CA GLU A 65 -13.01 10.07 -1.76
C GLU A 65 -13.73 8.89 -2.43
N ASN A 66 -13.20 8.37 -3.52
CA ASN A 66 -13.78 7.23 -4.23
C ASN A 66 -13.33 5.88 -3.68
N TYR A 67 -12.33 5.87 -2.80
CA TYR A 67 -11.92 4.65 -2.11
C TYR A 67 -13.01 4.25 -1.10
N PRO A 68 -13.39 2.99 -0.94
CA PRO A 68 -12.78 1.78 -1.52
C PRO A 68 -13.42 1.31 -2.84
N ASP A 69 -14.27 2.09 -3.47
CA ASP A 69 -14.85 1.73 -4.77
C ASP A 69 -13.81 1.83 -5.88
N ALA A 70 -12.92 2.80 -5.77
CA ALA A 70 -11.75 2.94 -6.63
C ALA A 70 -10.48 2.54 -5.88
N PRO A 71 -9.43 2.09 -6.60
CA PRO A 71 -8.18 1.67 -5.94
C PRO A 71 -7.41 2.84 -5.36
N PRO A 72 -6.54 2.56 -4.37
CA PRO A 72 -5.56 3.55 -3.93
C PRO A 72 -4.51 3.76 -5.01
N ASN A 73 -3.83 4.90 -4.98
CA ASN A 73 -2.66 5.15 -5.80
C ASN A 73 -1.43 4.81 -4.97
N ILE A 74 -0.76 3.71 -5.31
CA ILE A 74 0.41 3.23 -4.57
C ILE A 74 1.64 3.32 -5.45
N ARG A 75 2.70 3.93 -4.92
CA ARG A 75 3.97 4.10 -5.64
C ARG A 75 5.14 3.79 -4.72
N PHE A 76 6.19 3.19 -5.30
CA PHE A 76 7.46 3.08 -4.62
C PHE A 76 8.16 4.43 -4.55
N ILE A 77 8.60 4.81 -3.36
CA ILE A 77 9.45 5.99 -3.15
C ILE A 77 10.91 5.58 -3.22
N THR A 78 11.24 4.43 -2.63
CA THR A 78 12.57 3.85 -2.77
C THR A 78 12.73 3.37 -4.20
N LYS A 79 13.84 3.75 -4.83
CA LYS A 79 14.13 3.32 -6.20
C LYS A 79 14.36 1.81 -6.21
N ILE A 80 13.68 1.14 -7.13
CA ILE A 80 13.77 -0.31 -7.26
C ILE A 80 13.75 -0.68 -8.75
N TYR A 81 14.56 -1.66 -9.13
CA TYR A 81 14.58 -2.17 -10.49
C TYR A 81 13.75 -3.44 -10.56
N HIS A 82 12.56 -3.32 -11.13
CA HIS A 82 11.60 -4.42 -11.23
C HIS A 82 10.73 -4.21 -12.46
N LEU A 83 10.41 -5.30 -13.17
CA LEU A 83 9.62 -5.23 -14.41
C LEU A 83 8.23 -4.60 -14.20
N ASN A 84 7.66 -4.78 -13.02
CA ASN A 84 6.32 -4.30 -12.69
C ASN A 84 6.32 -2.93 -12.02
N ILE A 85 7.48 -2.28 -11.89
CA ILE A 85 7.59 -1.00 -11.20
C ILE A 85 8.31 -0.01 -12.11
N SER A 86 7.65 1.13 -12.36
CA SER A 86 8.24 2.17 -13.19
C SER A 86 9.49 2.76 -12.53
N PRO A 87 10.63 2.80 -13.21
CA PRO A 87 11.85 3.40 -12.65
C PRO A 87 11.77 4.93 -12.57
N ILE A 88 10.78 5.53 -13.24
CA ILE A 88 10.65 6.99 -13.31
C ILE A 88 9.87 7.52 -12.12
N ASP A 89 8.70 6.94 -11.83
CA ASP A 89 7.77 7.45 -10.81
C ASP A 89 7.35 6.42 -9.76
N GLY A 90 7.88 5.19 -9.83
CA GLY A 90 7.56 4.14 -8.86
C GLY A 90 6.18 3.53 -9.03
N GLU A 91 5.46 3.84 -10.12
CA GLU A 91 4.14 3.29 -10.36
C GLU A 91 4.19 1.77 -10.51
N ILE A 92 3.23 1.07 -9.90
CA ILE A 92 3.20 -0.39 -9.84
C ILE A 92 2.19 -0.94 -10.83
N SER A 93 2.66 -1.84 -11.72
CA SER A 93 1.77 -2.63 -12.58
C SER A 93 1.38 -3.89 -11.84
N LEU A 94 0.19 -3.90 -11.26
CA LEU A 94 -0.32 -5.00 -10.45
C LEU A 94 -1.77 -5.26 -10.79
N SER A 95 -2.12 -6.52 -11.08
CA SER A 95 -3.49 -6.89 -11.46
C SER A 95 -4.53 -6.44 -10.45
N THR A 96 -4.23 -6.58 -9.16
CA THR A 96 -5.12 -6.16 -8.08
C THR A 96 -5.50 -4.68 -8.17
N LEU A 97 -4.54 -3.83 -8.58
CA LEU A 97 -4.78 -2.39 -8.73
C LEU A 97 -5.40 -2.05 -10.07
N CYS A 98 -4.99 -2.73 -11.15
CA CYS A 98 -5.50 -2.47 -12.49
C CYS A 98 -6.93 -2.95 -12.69
N TYR A 99 -7.29 -4.05 -12.04
CA TYR A 99 -8.63 -4.66 -12.11
C TYR A 99 -9.25 -4.65 -10.71
N TRP A 100 -9.40 -3.46 -10.17
CA TRP A 100 -9.82 -3.27 -8.79
C TRP A 100 -11.22 -3.82 -8.51
N VAL A 101 -11.32 -4.60 -7.43
CA VAL A 101 -12.59 -5.03 -6.87
C VAL A 101 -12.90 -4.14 -5.69
N PRO A 102 -14.06 -3.45 -5.67
CA PRO A 102 -14.40 -2.58 -4.54
C PRO A 102 -14.28 -3.28 -3.19
N LYS A 103 -13.78 -2.55 -2.21
CA LYS A 103 -13.56 -3.03 -0.84
C LYS A 103 -12.51 -4.11 -0.68
N THR A 104 -11.62 -4.28 -1.66
CA THR A 104 -10.44 -5.15 -1.48
C THR A 104 -9.62 -4.63 -0.29
N PRO A 105 -9.35 -5.48 0.72
CA PRO A 105 -8.59 -5.03 1.89
C PRO A 105 -7.16 -4.64 1.54
N MET A 106 -6.66 -3.62 2.21
CA MET A 106 -5.27 -3.17 2.00
C MET A 106 -4.25 -4.27 2.32
N LYS A 107 -4.53 -5.13 3.29
CA LYS A 107 -3.63 -6.26 3.58
C LYS A 107 -3.44 -7.16 2.37
N GLU A 108 -4.49 -7.38 1.59
CA GLU A 108 -4.41 -8.19 0.37
C GLU A 108 -3.58 -7.50 -0.69
N VAL A 109 -3.77 -6.20 -0.87
CA VAL A 109 -2.96 -5.41 -1.80
C VAL A 109 -1.48 -5.47 -1.42
N LEU A 110 -1.17 -5.31 -0.15
CA LEU A 110 0.21 -5.33 0.34
C LEU A 110 0.86 -6.70 0.17
N TYR A 111 0.12 -7.79 0.41
CA TYR A 111 0.62 -9.13 0.12
C TYR A 111 0.92 -9.31 -1.35
N HIS A 112 0.05 -8.84 -2.24
CA HIS A 112 0.26 -8.96 -3.69
C HIS A 112 1.47 -8.16 -4.15
N ILE A 113 1.72 -6.99 -3.56
CA ILE A 113 2.93 -6.21 -3.84
C ILE A 113 4.17 -6.98 -3.38
N PHE A 114 4.11 -7.55 -2.18
CA PHE A 114 5.23 -8.29 -1.61
C PHE A 114 5.66 -9.48 -2.49
N ILE A 115 4.72 -10.18 -3.11
CA ILE A 115 5.00 -11.37 -3.91
C ILE A 115 5.25 -11.09 -5.39
N LEU A 116 5.33 -9.84 -5.79
CA LEU A 116 5.61 -9.48 -7.20
C LEU A 116 6.90 -10.08 -7.73
#